data_3adec48a4d0dafd49bff65f7e7ff7a98
#
_entry.id   3adec48a4d0dafd49bff65f7e7ff7a98
#
_cell.length_a   1.000
_cell.length_b   1.000
_cell.length_c   1.000
_cell.angle_alpha   90.00
_cell.angle_beta   90.00
_cell.angle_gamma   90.00
#
_symmetry.space_group_name_H-M   'P 1'
#
loop_
_entity.id
_entity.type
_entity.pdbx_description
1 polymer ?
#
loop_
_entity_poly.entity_id
_entity_poly.type
_entity_poly.pdbx_seq_one_letter_code
_entity_poly.pdbx_strand_id
1 'polypeptide(L)'
;MKDNLGGDKDKKGSKGKGGKNGDRVNDAFADAERVATRPTRKAPPKSSSQRRPASKTQPPPGGRKSPAFDELTQDELRPDFGLRRDLYKLYEVKSLDDEEPIGAGSYGIVRKVKRKSDGKLFALKTIRKAQWRQPPTSRTSVQYYHSKLRNELEVMRKIGSSLSIVYLYDSFEDDDAVHLLMDLCTGGELLGRIRAGMSYSEADAAELVRSVLRTAAQCHSRGIIFRDIKPDNFLFERPEPGSPLKATDFGLAGLIKPGERLARRCGTPSYMAPEVINRNYGEEADVWSCGVVAYQLVTGRLPFVDKVNQRPNAKEVFRAILEDPIDFKTEPWPQLSGECRDLVGKMMERDPAKRITARAALLHPWLQQTAAEAKQPIGGQVVARLQRFSTYGLLKRSVLRLLGD
;
A
#
# COMPACT_ATOMS: atom_id res chain seq x y z
N MET A 1 70.32 -19.37 9.12
CA MET A 1 70.98 -20.54 8.43
C MET A 1 69.89 -21.15 7.62
N LYS A 2 69.98 -20.85 6.35
CA LYS A 2 70.06 -21.77 5.19
C LYS A 2 68.77 -22.52 4.96
N ASP A 3 68.13 -22.33 3.96
CA ASP A 3 68.23 -22.35 2.45
C ASP A 3 67.18 -23.38 1.98
N ASN A 4 66.38 -23.13 1.10
CA ASN A 4 66.42 -22.86 -0.32
C ASN A 4 65.56 -23.87 -1.12
N LEU A 5 64.89 -23.31 -2.09
CA LEU A 5 64.58 -23.86 -3.44
C LEU A 5 63.52 -24.99 -3.48
N GLY A 6 62.55 -24.97 -4.26
CA GLY A 6 62.28 -24.40 -5.58
C GLY A 6 61.50 -25.45 -6.37
N GLY A 7 60.66 -25.08 -7.29
CA GLY A 7 60.09 -26.07 -8.22
C GLY A 7 58.70 -25.72 -8.71
N ASP A 8 58.72 -25.10 -9.77
CA ASP A 8 57.82 -24.65 -10.83
C ASP A 8 57.09 -25.80 -11.58
N LYS A 9 56.01 -25.42 -12.27
CA LYS A 9 55.24 -26.10 -13.35
C LYS A 9 54.15 -27.07 -12.90
N ASP A 10 52.95 -27.03 -13.40
CA ASP A 10 52.39 -26.69 -14.72
C ASP A 10 50.86 -26.57 -14.66
N LYS A 11 50.35 -25.69 -15.50
CA LYS A 11 49.01 -25.51 -16.04
C LYS A 11 48.11 -26.75 -16.14
N LYS A 12 46.84 -26.58 -15.78
CA LYS A 12 45.72 -26.83 -16.70
C LYS A 12 44.42 -26.20 -16.20
N GLY A 13 43.82 -25.39 -17.06
CA GLY A 13 42.56 -24.71 -16.82
C GLY A 13 41.36 -25.65 -16.84
N SER A 14 40.37 -25.32 -16.04
CA SER A 14 39.01 -25.81 -16.18
C SER A 14 38.05 -24.60 -16.13
N LYS A 15 37.44 -24.32 -17.27
CA LYS A 15 36.38 -23.35 -17.45
C LYS A 15 35.12 -23.84 -16.74
N GLY A 16 34.80 -23.24 -15.58
CA GLY A 16 33.50 -23.38 -14.94
C GLY A 16 32.49 -22.48 -15.64
N LYS A 17 31.47 -23.07 -16.23
CA LYS A 17 30.30 -22.35 -16.82
C LYS A 17 29.52 -21.68 -15.72
N GLY A 18 29.56 -20.35 -15.65
CA GLY A 18 28.66 -19.53 -14.84
C GLY A 18 27.24 -19.61 -15.40
N GLY A 19 26.33 -20.12 -14.59
CA GLY A 19 24.92 -20.27 -14.94
C GLY A 19 24.23 -18.92 -15.09
N LYS A 20 23.74 -18.65 -16.27
CA LYS A 20 22.83 -17.54 -16.59
C LYS A 20 21.43 -17.83 -16.01
N ASN A 21 21.14 -17.46 -14.80
CA ASN A 21 19.80 -17.57 -14.19
C ASN A 21 19.21 -16.21 -13.74
N GLY A 22 19.88 -15.09 -14.05
CA GLY A 22 19.39 -13.74 -13.71
C GLY A 22 18.45 -13.14 -14.76
N ASP A 23 18.59 -13.51 -16.03
CA ASP A 23 17.90 -12.81 -17.12
C ASP A 23 16.50 -13.33 -17.45
N ARG A 24 16.11 -14.52 -16.97
CA ARG A 24 14.78 -15.10 -17.27
C ARG A 24 13.60 -14.48 -16.50
N VAL A 25 13.87 -13.72 -15.45
CA VAL A 25 12.81 -13.08 -14.67
C VAL A 25 12.37 -11.76 -15.32
N ASN A 26 13.26 -11.07 -16.01
CA ASN A 26 12.95 -9.81 -16.69
C ASN A 26 12.13 -10.00 -17.98
N ASP A 27 12.33 -11.11 -18.71
CA ASP A 27 11.56 -11.39 -19.94
C ASP A 27 10.09 -11.73 -19.68
N ALA A 28 9.75 -12.27 -18.50
CA ALA A 28 8.36 -12.58 -18.14
C ALA A 28 7.48 -11.35 -17.94
N PHE A 29 8.07 -10.18 -17.67
CA PHE A 29 7.35 -8.92 -17.50
C PHE A 29 7.19 -8.10 -18.77
N ALA A 30 8.11 -8.24 -19.74
CA ALA A 30 8.04 -7.61 -21.05
C ALA A 30 6.87 -8.16 -21.90
N ASP A 31 6.52 -9.45 -21.73
CA ASP A 31 5.40 -10.08 -22.44
C ASP A 31 4.02 -9.68 -21.91
N ALA A 32 3.92 -9.13 -20.70
CA ALA A 32 2.63 -8.64 -20.15
C ALA A 32 2.12 -7.38 -20.86
N GLU A 33 3.03 -6.52 -21.34
CA GLU A 33 2.67 -5.35 -22.13
C GLU A 33 2.26 -5.69 -23.57
N ARG A 34 2.83 -6.77 -24.15
CA ARG A 34 2.54 -7.20 -25.53
C ARG A 34 1.20 -7.90 -25.70
N VAL A 35 0.63 -8.48 -24.62
CA VAL A 35 -0.67 -9.18 -24.68
C VAL A 35 -1.86 -8.21 -24.70
N ALA A 36 -1.68 -6.97 -24.20
CA ALA A 36 -2.73 -5.95 -24.16
C ALA A 36 -3.01 -5.30 -25.53
N THR A 37 -2.19 -5.56 -26.57
CA THR A 37 -2.29 -4.90 -27.89
C THR A 37 -2.60 -5.86 -29.05
N ARG A 38 -2.97 -7.13 -28.83
CA ARG A 38 -3.33 -8.05 -29.92
C ARG A 38 -4.79 -7.91 -30.33
N PRO A 39 -5.09 -7.69 -31.63
CA PRO A 39 -6.47 -7.65 -32.13
C PRO A 39 -7.12 -9.05 -32.09
N THR A 40 -8.41 -9.08 -31.78
CA THR A 40 -9.26 -10.26 -31.65
C THR A 40 -9.26 -11.13 -32.91
N ARG A 41 -8.93 -12.41 -32.75
CA ARG A 41 -9.02 -13.44 -33.81
C ARG A 41 -10.48 -13.65 -34.20
N LYS A 42 -10.76 -13.64 -35.52
CA LYS A 42 -12.05 -13.98 -36.13
C LYS A 42 -12.44 -15.42 -35.81
N ALA A 43 -13.73 -15.63 -35.51
CA ALA A 43 -14.31 -16.93 -35.27
C ALA A 43 -14.45 -17.73 -36.59
N PRO A 44 -14.45 -19.09 -36.53
CA PRO A 44 -14.62 -19.96 -37.71
C PRO A 44 -16.08 -19.96 -38.23
N PRO A 45 -16.33 -20.32 -39.50
CA PRO A 45 -17.64 -20.23 -40.12
C PRO A 45 -18.63 -21.28 -39.61
N LYS A 46 -19.88 -20.86 -39.40
CA LYS A 46 -21.02 -21.73 -39.03
C LYS A 46 -21.56 -22.49 -40.21
N SER A 47 -21.84 -23.76 -40.00
CA SER A 47 -22.60 -24.64 -40.92
C SER A 47 -24.09 -24.24 -40.94
N SER A 48 -24.68 -24.41 -42.12
CA SER A 48 -26.05 -24.11 -42.47
C SER A 48 -27.10 -25.00 -41.77
N SER A 49 -28.13 -24.39 -41.14
CA SER A 49 -29.45 -25.04 -40.98
C SER A 49 -30.55 -24.00 -40.89
N GLN A 50 -31.46 -24.22 -41.75
CA GLN A 50 -32.84 -23.77 -42.02
C GLN A 50 -33.48 -22.67 -41.15
N ARG A 51 -33.97 -21.64 -41.87
CA ARG A 51 -34.81 -20.53 -41.40
C ARG A 51 -36.23 -20.97 -41.04
N ARG A 52 -36.73 -20.56 -39.88
CA ARG A 52 -38.15 -20.33 -39.59
C ARG A 52 -38.42 -18.82 -39.49
N PRO A 53 -39.60 -18.31 -39.90
CA PRO A 53 -39.87 -16.87 -40.00
C PRO A 53 -40.07 -16.23 -38.61
N ALA A 54 -39.48 -15.07 -38.43
CA ALA A 54 -39.54 -14.26 -37.20
C ALA A 54 -40.88 -13.52 -37.09
N SER A 55 -41.52 -13.64 -35.94
CA SER A 55 -42.62 -12.77 -35.52
C SER A 55 -42.04 -11.40 -35.14
N LYS A 56 -42.71 -10.35 -35.66
CA LYS A 56 -42.39 -8.94 -35.33
C LYS A 56 -42.81 -8.66 -33.86
N THR A 57 -41.85 -8.62 -32.93
CA THR A 57 -42.08 -7.99 -31.63
C THR A 57 -41.45 -6.60 -31.67
N GLN A 58 -42.25 -5.61 -31.33
CA GLN A 58 -41.83 -4.21 -31.15
C GLN A 58 -40.83 -4.10 -30.02
N PRO A 59 -39.81 -3.22 -30.09
CA PRO A 59 -38.89 -2.97 -28.98
C PRO A 59 -39.63 -2.26 -27.82
N PRO A 60 -39.25 -2.54 -26.58
CA PRO A 60 -39.87 -1.87 -25.43
C PRO A 60 -39.56 -0.35 -25.43
N PRO A 61 -40.45 0.48 -24.92
CA PRO A 61 -40.28 1.93 -24.95
C PRO A 61 -39.20 2.36 -23.93
N GLY A 62 -38.25 3.15 -24.43
CA GLY A 62 -37.55 4.16 -23.68
C GLY A 62 -36.69 3.70 -22.49
N GLY A 63 -35.57 3.03 -22.77
CA GLY A 63 -34.43 3.09 -21.84
C GLY A 63 -33.94 4.53 -21.74
N ARG A 64 -34.01 5.16 -20.55
CA ARG A 64 -33.35 6.46 -20.26
C ARG A 64 -31.88 6.30 -20.62
N LYS A 65 -31.42 6.96 -21.68
CA LYS A 65 -29.99 7.14 -21.96
C LYS A 65 -29.42 7.88 -20.76
N SER A 66 -28.40 7.32 -20.11
CA SER A 66 -27.58 8.07 -19.18
C SER A 66 -27.06 9.31 -19.91
N PRO A 67 -27.09 10.51 -19.31
CA PRO A 67 -26.56 11.70 -19.95
C PRO A 67 -25.11 11.48 -20.37
N ALA A 68 -24.78 11.86 -21.61
CA ALA A 68 -23.42 11.77 -22.12
C ALA A 68 -22.47 12.62 -21.27
N PHE A 69 -21.20 12.27 -21.21
CA PHE A 69 -20.16 12.99 -20.48
C PHE A 69 -20.07 14.47 -20.88
N ASP A 70 -20.39 14.80 -22.13
CA ASP A 70 -20.39 16.16 -22.70
C ASP A 70 -21.44 17.10 -22.05
N GLU A 71 -22.36 16.58 -21.23
CA GLU A 71 -23.36 17.38 -20.52
C GLU A 71 -22.92 17.85 -19.12
N LEU A 72 -21.70 17.46 -18.64
CA LEU A 72 -21.16 17.91 -17.36
C LEU A 72 -20.59 19.32 -17.48
N THR A 73 -21.01 20.20 -16.60
CA THR A 73 -20.49 21.58 -16.54
C THR A 73 -19.06 21.59 -15.98
N GLN A 74 -18.31 22.67 -16.26
CA GLN A 74 -16.98 22.88 -15.70
C GLN A 74 -17.02 22.90 -14.16
N ASP A 75 -18.07 23.47 -13.55
CA ASP A 75 -18.26 23.53 -12.11
C ASP A 75 -18.51 22.12 -11.52
N GLU A 76 -19.19 21.24 -12.26
CA GLU A 76 -19.37 19.84 -11.83
C GLU A 76 -18.06 19.06 -11.90
N LEU A 77 -17.20 19.33 -12.88
CA LEU A 77 -15.89 18.70 -13.05
C LEU A 77 -14.86 19.24 -12.06
N ARG A 78 -14.93 20.53 -11.69
CA ARG A 78 -13.96 21.24 -10.85
C ARG A 78 -14.66 22.05 -9.74
N PRO A 79 -15.36 21.38 -8.82
CA PRO A 79 -16.12 22.07 -7.77
C PRO A 79 -15.20 22.86 -6.85
N ASP A 80 -15.77 23.93 -6.29
CA ASP A 80 -15.18 24.66 -5.17
C ASP A 80 -15.30 23.83 -3.89
N PHE A 81 -14.19 23.65 -3.18
CA PHE A 81 -14.14 22.97 -1.88
C PHE A 81 -14.17 23.96 -0.71
N GLY A 82 -14.17 25.25 -0.99
CA GLY A 82 -14.17 26.32 0.02
C GLY A 82 -12.87 26.40 0.79
N LEU A 83 -11.75 26.08 0.16
CA LEU A 83 -10.43 26.12 0.78
C LEU A 83 -9.70 27.43 0.47
N ARG A 84 -8.59 27.67 1.17
CA ARG A 84 -7.74 28.83 0.95
C ARG A 84 -7.14 28.83 -0.45
N ARG A 85 -6.98 30.04 -1.07
CA ARG A 85 -6.41 30.20 -2.42
C ARG A 85 -5.08 30.98 -2.42
N ASP A 86 -4.45 31.14 -1.25
CA ASP A 86 -3.21 31.94 -1.09
C ASP A 86 -1.93 31.10 -0.97
N LEU A 87 -1.97 29.81 -1.40
CA LEU A 87 -0.83 28.89 -1.33
C LEU A 87 0.46 29.52 -1.87
N TYR A 88 0.43 30.01 -3.09
CA TYR A 88 1.61 30.56 -3.78
C TYR A 88 2.09 31.91 -3.21
N LYS A 89 1.25 32.59 -2.41
CA LYS A 89 1.67 33.78 -1.65
C LYS A 89 2.52 33.38 -0.46
N LEU A 90 2.20 32.28 0.20
CA LEU A 90 2.78 31.84 1.46
C LEU A 90 3.96 30.87 1.28
N TYR A 91 3.97 30.07 0.20
CA TYR A 91 4.92 29.00 -0.02
C TYR A 91 5.62 29.14 -1.37
N GLU A 92 6.88 28.72 -1.41
CA GLU A 92 7.63 28.49 -2.65
C GLU A 92 7.29 27.09 -3.15
N VAL A 93 6.53 27.01 -4.24
CA VAL A 93 6.13 25.77 -4.91
C VAL A 93 6.81 25.73 -6.26
N LYS A 94 7.80 24.87 -6.42
CA LYS A 94 8.50 24.68 -7.69
C LYS A 94 7.62 23.93 -8.69
N SER A 95 7.81 24.16 -9.99
CA SER A 95 7.13 23.42 -11.04
C SER A 95 7.60 21.96 -11.10
N LEU A 96 6.90 21.10 -11.86
CA LEU A 96 7.35 19.73 -12.11
C LEU A 96 8.60 19.67 -12.99
N ASP A 97 8.83 20.73 -13.78
CA ASP A 97 10.01 20.84 -14.64
C ASP A 97 11.26 21.24 -13.85
N ASP A 98 11.07 21.88 -12.68
CA ASP A 98 12.17 22.38 -11.84
C ASP A 98 12.60 21.41 -10.73
N GLU A 99 11.71 20.53 -10.26
CA GLU A 99 12.01 19.59 -9.19
C GLU A 99 11.15 18.32 -9.31
N GLU A 100 11.81 17.15 -9.25
CA GLU A 100 11.12 15.87 -9.23
C GLU A 100 10.25 15.73 -7.97
N PRO A 101 9.07 15.10 -8.08
CA PRO A 101 8.21 14.85 -6.94
C PRO A 101 8.88 13.88 -5.96
N ILE A 102 8.80 14.17 -4.66
CA ILE A 102 9.29 13.27 -3.61
C ILE A 102 8.41 12.02 -3.43
N GLY A 103 7.21 12.01 -4.03
CA GLY A 103 6.31 10.87 -4.05
C GLY A 103 5.18 11.07 -5.05
N ALA A 104 4.70 9.95 -5.60
CA ALA A 104 3.51 9.90 -6.45
C ALA A 104 2.60 8.78 -5.95
N GLY A 105 1.41 9.12 -5.49
CA GLY A 105 0.39 8.21 -5.02
C GLY A 105 -0.74 8.00 -6.03
N SER A 106 -1.66 7.10 -5.70
CA SER A 106 -2.84 6.81 -6.51
C SER A 106 -3.73 8.04 -6.75
N TYR A 107 -3.64 9.03 -5.86
CA TYR A 107 -4.55 10.18 -5.82
C TYR A 107 -3.84 11.53 -5.94
N GLY A 108 -2.51 11.58 -6.11
CA GLY A 108 -1.82 12.85 -6.22
C GLY A 108 -0.31 12.76 -6.25
N ILE A 109 0.32 13.91 -6.43
CA ILE A 109 1.77 14.10 -6.47
C ILE A 109 2.19 14.84 -5.20
N VAL A 110 3.24 14.36 -4.54
CA VAL A 110 3.79 14.97 -3.32
C VAL A 110 5.11 15.69 -3.66
N ARG A 111 5.20 16.97 -3.29
CA ARG A 111 6.39 17.80 -3.48
C ARG A 111 6.88 18.36 -2.16
N LYS A 112 8.14 18.70 -2.10
CA LYS A 112 8.69 19.50 -1.02
C LYS A 112 8.44 20.98 -1.31
N VAL A 113 7.92 21.70 -0.31
CA VAL A 113 7.66 23.14 -0.39
C VAL A 113 8.27 23.86 0.78
N LYS A 114 8.63 25.13 0.59
CA LYS A 114 9.27 25.99 1.61
C LYS A 114 8.35 27.14 1.96
N ARG A 115 8.09 27.34 3.24
CA ARG A 115 7.34 28.51 3.71
C ARG A 115 8.21 29.77 3.59
N LYS A 116 7.68 30.82 2.96
CA LYS A 116 8.43 32.06 2.67
C LYS A 116 8.80 32.83 3.93
N SER A 117 8.00 32.77 4.98
CA SER A 117 8.19 33.56 6.20
C SER A 117 9.37 33.13 7.06
N ASP A 118 9.67 31.82 7.14
CA ASP A 118 10.68 31.26 8.04
C ASP A 118 11.57 30.18 7.41
N GLY A 119 11.33 29.87 6.14
CA GLY A 119 12.11 28.86 5.43
C GLY A 119 11.82 27.41 5.80
N LYS A 120 10.80 27.14 6.66
CA LYS A 120 10.44 25.79 7.06
C LYS A 120 9.92 24.95 5.88
N LEU A 121 10.36 23.71 5.82
CA LEU A 121 10.00 22.75 4.76
C LEU A 121 8.78 21.91 5.15
N PHE A 122 7.96 21.61 4.15
CA PHE A 122 6.75 20.81 4.26
C PHE A 122 6.59 19.88 3.05
N ALA A 123 5.75 18.86 3.19
CA ALA A 123 5.23 18.08 2.09
C ALA A 123 3.90 18.68 1.60
N LEU A 124 3.77 18.88 0.29
CA LEU A 124 2.54 19.33 -0.35
C LEU A 124 2.02 18.24 -1.27
N LYS A 125 0.92 17.58 -0.86
CA LYS A 125 0.20 16.62 -1.70
C LYS A 125 -0.80 17.38 -2.56
N THR A 126 -0.60 17.38 -3.87
CA THR A 126 -1.47 18.01 -4.86
C THR A 126 -2.36 16.95 -5.51
N ILE A 127 -3.66 17.10 -5.39
CA ILE A 127 -4.68 16.20 -5.92
C ILE A 127 -5.53 16.96 -6.94
N ARG A 128 -5.49 16.59 -8.20
CA ARG A 128 -6.24 17.28 -9.25
C ARG A 128 -7.74 17.03 -9.10
N LYS A 129 -8.57 18.08 -9.25
CA LYS A 129 -10.03 18.01 -9.17
C LYS A 129 -10.65 17.16 -10.29
N ALA A 130 -10.00 17.12 -11.45
CA ALA A 130 -10.44 16.40 -12.65
C ALA A 130 -9.39 15.38 -13.13
N GLN A 131 -8.77 14.64 -12.21
CA GLN A 131 -7.83 13.57 -12.60
C GLN A 131 -8.57 12.25 -12.75
N TRP A 132 -8.82 11.87 -14.00
CA TRP A 132 -9.46 10.61 -14.37
C TRP A 132 -8.42 9.68 -14.97
N ARG A 133 -8.34 8.44 -14.49
CA ARG A 133 -7.56 7.37 -15.16
C ARG A 133 -8.25 6.93 -16.46
N GLN A 134 -9.59 7.00 -16.45
CA GLN A 134 -10.46 6.85 -17.60
C GLN A 134 -11.46 8.00 -17.52
N PRO A 135 -11.91 8.55 -18.66
CA PRO A 135 -12.96 9.57 -18.64
C PRO A 135 -14.14 9.08 -17.80
N PRO A 136 -14.69 9.92 -16.89
CA PRO A 136 -15.84 9.50 -16.11
C PRO A 136 -17.01 9.16 -17.04
N THR A 137 -17.60 7.99 -16.81
CA THR A 137 -18.71 7.50 -17.62
C THR A 137 -20.05 8.05 -17.18
N SER A 138 -20.10 8.75 -16.04
CA SER A 138 -21.34 9.28 -15.48
C SER A 138 -21.09 10.40 -14.46
N ARG A 139 -22.10 11.25 -14.24
CA ARG A 139 -22.12 12.26 -13.16
C ARG A 139 -21.88 11.62 -11.78
N THR A 140 -22.37 10.41 -11.55
CA THR A 140 -22.15 9.65 -10.32
C THR A 140 -20.67 9.33 -10.08
N SER A 141 -19.89 9.03 -11.13
CA SER A 141 -18.45 8.78 -11.04
C SER A 141 -17.69 10.03 -10.59
N VAL A 142 -18.08 11.21 -11.11
CA VAL A 142 -17.53 12.50 -10.76
C VAL A 142 -17.82 12.84 -9.29
N GLN A 143 -19.07 12.74 -8.89
CA GLN A 143 -19.51 13.01 -7.52
C GLN A 143 -18.81 12.09 -6.51
N TYR A 144 -18.64 10.82 -6.87
CA TYR A 144 -17.92 9.85 -6.07
C TYR A 144 -16.44 10.25 -5.87
N TYR A 145 -15.75 10.68 -6.94
CA TYR A 145 -14.37 11.15 -6.84
C TYR A 145 -14.25 12.37 -5.91
N HIS A 146 -15.13 13.36 -6.07
CA HIS A 146 -15.15 14.54 -5.21
C HIS A 146 -15.50 14.21 -3.74
N SER A 147 -16.40 13.24 -3.52
CA SER A 147 -16.69 12.76 -2.16
C SER A 147 -15.48 12.14 -1.48
N LYS A 148 -14.64 11.43 -2.23
CA LYS A 148 -13.35 10.91 -1.72
C LYS A 148 -12.39 12.03 -1.29
N LEU A 149 -12.26 13.08 -2.11
CA LEU A 149 -11.41 14.22 -1.75
C LEU A 149 -11.90 14.91 -0.46
N ARG A 150 -13.20 15.13 -0.35
CA ARG A 150 -13.80 15.69 0.89
C ARG A 150 -13.56 14.78 2.08
N ASN A 151 -13.75 13.49 1.93
CA ASN A 151 -13.53 12.51 2.98
C ASN A 151 -12.05 12.47 3.44
N GLU A 152 -11.07 12.53 2.53
CA GLU A 152 -9.66 12.58 2.90
C GLU A 152 -9.34 13.83 3.73
N LEU A 153 -9.82 14.99 3.31
CA LEU A 153 -9.70 16.25 4.05
C LEU A 153 -10.33 16.16 5.45
N GLU A 154 -11.54 15.63 5.54
CA GLU A 154 -12.28 15.48 6.80
C GLU A 154 -11.57 14.54 7.77
N VAL A 155 -11.13 13.38 7.26
CA VAL A 155 -10.37 12.39 8.04
C VAL A 155 -9.08 13.00 8.59
N MET A 156 -8.28 13.66 7.74
CA MET A 156 -7.01 14.27 8.16
C MET A 156 -7.22 15.37 9.20
N ARG A 157 -8.24 16.21 9.04
CA ARG A 157 -8.60 17.23 10.03
C ARG A 157 -9.05 16.63 11.36
N LYS A 158 -9.85 15.55 11.30
CA LYS A 158 -10.35 14.84 12.50
C LYS A 158 -9.24 14.12 13.25
N ILE A 159 -8.22 13.62 12.58
CA ILE A 159 -7.04 12.98 13.21
C ILE A 159 -6.31 13.99 14.10
N GLY A 160 -6.11 15.22 13.62
CA GLY A 160 -5.40 16.26 14.36
C GLY A 160 -3.92 15.92 14.63
N SER A 161 -3.36 16.46 15.71
CA SER A 161 -1.95 16.25 16.08
C SER A 161 -1.68 14.81 16.52
N SER A 162 -0.56 14.23 16.04
CA SER A 162 -0.15 12.86 16.32
C SER A 162 1.36 12.69 16.19
N LEU A 163 1.94 11.81 17.00
CA LEU A 163 3.32 11.36 16.86
C LEU A 163 3.45 10.23 15.82
N SER A 164 2.35 9.52 15.53
CA SER A 164 2.32 8.33 14.66
C SER A 164 1.67 8.57 13.29
N ILE A 165 1.19 9.79 13.04
CA ILE A 165 0.51 10.15 11.78
C ILE A 165 1.02 11.51 11.33
N VAL A 166 1.21 11.70 10.03
CA VAL A 166 1.57 13.01 9.46
C VAL A 166 0.50 14.04 9.80
N TYR A 167 0.93 15.20 10.25
CA TYR A 167 0.02 16.29 10.61
C TYR A 167 -0.37 17.10 9.37
N LEU A 168 -1.64 17.38 9.20
CA LEU A 168 -2.17 18.30 8.20
C LEU A 168 -2.13 19.72 8.76
N TYR A 169 -1.22 20.56 8.29
CA TYR A 169 -1.09 21.95 8.71
C TYR A 169 -2.17 22.84 8.12
N ASP A 170 -2.41 22.69 6.83
CA ASP A 170 -3.37 23.50 6.09
C ASP A 170 -3.83 22.79 4.81
N SER A 171 -4.88 23.32 4.19
CA SER A 171 -5.39 22.84 2.91
C SER A 171 -5.75 24.04 2.03
N PHE A 172 -5.33 23.96 0.76
CA PHE A 172 -5.52 24.99 -0.23
C PHE A 172 -6.20 24.42 -1.47
N GLU A 173 -6.73 25.29 -2.30
CA GLU A 173 -7.19 24.94 -3.62
C GLU A 173 -6.87 26.02 -4.63
N ASP A 174 -6.75 25.63 -5.88
CA ASP A 174 -6.85 26.46 -7.07
C ASP A 174 -8.00 25.90 -7.97
N ASP A 175 -8.08 26.39 -9.18
CA ASP A 175 -9.13 25.97 -10.11
C ASP A 175 -9.00 24.49 -10.51
N ASP A 176 -7.79 23.94 -10.52
CA ASP A 176 -7.47 22.61 -11.00
C ASP A 176 -7.23 21.57 -9.90
N ALA A 177 -6.86 21.99 -8.70
CA ALA A 177 -6.35 21.08 -7.68
C ALA A 177 -6.74 21.46 -6.24
N VAL A 178 -6.71 20.45 -5.38
CA VAL A 178 -6.68 20.58 -3.91
C VAL A 178 -5.28 20.23 -3.43
N HIS A 179 -4.76 21.01 -2.49
CA HIS A 179 -3.41 20.89 -1.95
C HIS A 179 -3.45 20.66 -0.44
N LEU A 180 -2.82 19.60 0.03
CA LEU A 180 -2.68 19.25 1.45
C LEU A 180 -1.26 19.56 1.91
N LEU A 181 -1.09 20.48 2.85
CA LEU A 181 0.19 20.83 3.45
C LEU A 181 0.42 20.00 4.70
N MET A 182 1.44 19.16 4.69
CA MET A 182 1.66 18.14 5.71
C MET A 182 3.11 18.13 6.22
N ASP A 183 3.36 17.34 7.30
CA ASP A 183 4.72 17.00 7.74
C ASP A 183 5.55 16.47 6.58
N LEU A 184 6.79 16.94 6.47
CA LEU A 184 7.79 16.40 5.55
C LEU A 184 8.53 15.25 6.24
N CYS A 185 8.33 14.03 5.78
CA CYS A 185 9.07 12.85 6.22
C CYS A 185 10.25 12.60 5.27
N THR A 186 11.48 12.59 5.80
CA THR A 186 12.73 12.45 5.03
C THR A 186 13.51 11.18 5.34
N GLY A 187 13.04 10.37 6.31
CA GLY A 187 13.73 9.17 6.79
C GLY A 187 13.51 7.91 5.96
N GLY A 188 12.71 8.00 4.87
CA GLY A 188 12.40 6.88 3.98
C GLY A 188 11.27 5.98 4.46
N GLU A 189 10.88 5.01 3.62
CA GLU A 189 9.82 4.04 3.89
C GLU A 189 10.25 3.01 4.95
N LEU A 190 9.28 2.43 5.68
CA LEU A 190 9.51 1.47 6.77
C LEU A 190 10.46 0.34 6.36
N LEU A 191 10.19 -0.37 5.28
CA LEU A 191 11.04 -1.48 4.85
C LEU A 191 12.35 -1.02 4.19
N GLY A 192 12.36 0.14 3.56
CA GLY A 192 13.55 0.70 2.91
C GLY A 192 14.68 1.03 3.90
N ARG A 193 14.35 1.22 5.18
CA ARG A 193 15.33 1.50 6.23
C ARG A 193 15.99 0.25 6.81
N ILE A 194 15.36 -0.92 6.70
CA ILE A 194 15.92 -2.20 7.13
C ILE A 194 16.92 -2.66 6.06
N ARG A 195 18.24 -2.49 6.31
CA ARG A 195 19.31 -2.72 5.32
C ARG A 195 20.18 -3.93 5.67
N ALA A 196 20.80 -4.55 4.65
CA ALA A 196 21.80 -5.59 4.86
C ALA A 196 22.97 -5.07 5.72
N GLY A 197 23.43 -5.90 6.64
CA GLY A 197 24.50 -5.56 7.56
C GLY A 197 24.05 -4.80 8.82
N MET A 198 22.77 -4.39 8.92
CA MET A 198 22.22 -3.90 10.18
C MET A 198 21.90 -5.08 11.10
N SER A 199 22.20 -4.93 12.39
CA SER A 199 21.62 -5.78 13.41
C SER A 199 20.13 -5.47 13.49
N TYR A 200 19.29 -6.45 13.17
CA TYR A 200 17.83 -6.36 13.24
C TYR A 200 17.32 -7.45 14.15
N SER A 201 16.68 -7.07 15.22
CA SER A 201 16.22 -7.96 16.27
C SER A 201 14.71 -8.07 16.32
N GLU A 202 14.21 -9.03 17.09
CA GLU A 202 12.78 -9.15 17.40
C GLU A 202 12.26 -7.91 18.14
N ALA A 203 13.10 -7.27 18.98
CA ALA A 203 12.76 -6.01 19.64
C ALA A 203 12.57 -4.85 18.64
N ASP A 204 13.43 -4.76 17.62
CA ASP A 204 13.28 -3.75 16.57
C ASP A 204 11.98 -3.95 15.80
N ALA A 205 11.63 -5.21 15.48
CA ALA A 205 10.34 -5.54 14.87
C ALA A 205 9.16 -5.14 15.76
N ALA A 206 9.24 -5.44 17.07
CA ALA A 206 8.20 -5.11 18.05
C ALA A 206 7.98 -3.59 18.16
N GLU A 207 9.04 -2.78 18.12
CA GLU A 207 8.94 -1.32 18.14
C GLU A 207 8.23 -0.77 16.88
N LEU A 208 8.56 -1.30 15.71
CA LEU A 208 7.89 -0.93 14.46
C LEU A 208 6.41 -1.32 14.49
N VAL A 209 6.10 -2.55 14.93
CA VAL A 209 4.71 -3.03 15.07
C VAL A 209 3.94 -2.17 16.08
N ARG A 210 4.56 -1.79 17.19
CA ARG A 210 3.96 -0.87 18.18
C ARG A 210 3.58 0.47 17.53
N SER A 211 4.44 1.01 16.67
CA SER A 211 4.18 2.27 15.96
C SER A 211 3.01 2.14 14.96
N VAL A 212 2.94 1.03 14.22
CA VAL A 212 1.82 0.73 13.31
C VAL A 212 0.51 0.57 14.08
N LEU A 213 0.51 -0.17 15.18
CA LEU A 213 -0.67 -0.35 16.04
C LEU A 213 -1.14 0.94 16.71
N ARG A 214 -0.21 1.84 17.11
CA ARG A 214 -0.57 3.17 17.62
C ARG A 214 -1.37 3.97 16.59
N THR A 215 -0.99 3.89 15.31
CA THR A 215 -1.75 4.51 14.22
C THR A 215 -3.18 3.97 14.15
N ALA A 216 -3.35 2.64 14.12
CA ALA A 216 -4.65 2.01 14.09
C ALA A 216 -5.50 2.39 15.31
N ALA A 217 -4.93 2.27 16.53
CA ALA A 217 -5.63 2.60 17.77
C ALA A 217 -6.06 4.09 17.82
N GLN A 218 -5.21 4.98 17.32
CA GLN A 218 -5.53 6.42 17.24
C GLN A 218 -6.66 6.70 16.25
N CYS A 219 -6.66 6.07 15.08
CA CYS A 219 -7.74 6.17 14.11
C CYS A 219 -9.06 5.66 14.71
N HIS A 220 -9.06 4.45 15.27
CA HIS A 220 -10.23 3.82 15.86
C HIS A 220 -10.82 4.64 17.00
N SER A 221 -9.99 5.24 17.87
CA SER A 221 -10.47 6.11 18.95
C SER A 221 -11.19 7.37 18.46
N ARG A 222 -11.06 7.71 17.18
CA ARG A 222 -11.72 8.86 16.55
C ARG A 222 -12.84 8.44 15.57
N GLY A 223 -13.20 7.16 15.55
CA GLY A 223 -14.16 6.62 14.59
C GLY A 223 -13.67 6.72 13.16
N ILE A 224 -12.39 6.43 12.94
CA ILE A 224 -11.75 6.38 11.63
C ILE A 224 -11.22 4.98 11.41
N ILE A 225 -11.45 4.40 10.23
CA ILE A 225 -10.83 3.18 9.76
C ILE A 225 -9.83 3.54 8.65
N PHE A 226 -8.59 3.01 8.74
CA PHE A 226 -7.50 3.36 7.82
C PHE A 226 -7.63 2.64 6.46
N ARG A 227 -7.94 1.36 6.45
CA ARG A 227 -8.23 0.48 5.30
C ARG A 227 -7.07 0.17 4.35
N ASP A 228 -5.89 0.75 4.52
CA ASP A 228 -4.71 0.46 3.70
C ASP A 228 -3.41 0.44 4.54
N ILE A 229 -3.46 -0.22 5.70
CA ILE A 229 -2.26 -0.45 6.52
C ILE A 229 -1.34 -1.41 5.78
N LYS A 230 -0.15 -0.89 5.40
CA LYS A 230 0.93 -1.61 4.74
C LYS A 230 2.24 -0.85 4.93
N PRO A 231 3.41 -1.48 4.80
CA PRO A 231 4.70 -0.82 5.03
C PRO A 231 4.94 0.43 4.20
N ASP A 232 4.44 0.48 2.95
CA ASP A 232 4.62 1.61 2.04
C ASP A 232 3.96 2.90 2.55
N ASN A 233 2.95 2.79 3.39
CA ASN A 233 2.21 3.93 3.95
C ASN A 233 2.79 4.41 5.28
N PHE A 234 4.00 3.95 5.65
CA PHE A 234 4.70 4.37 6.86
C PHE A 234 6.08 4.91 6.52
N LEU A 235 6.32 6.17 6.87
CA LEU A 235 7.58 6.87 6.64
C LEU A 235 8.23 7.28 7.96
N PHE A 236 9.54 7.16 8.04
CA PHE A 236 10.28 7.77 9.13
C PHE A 236 10.34 9.30 8.96
N GLU A 237 10.10 10.02 10.04
CA GLU A 237 10.10 11.50 10.02
C GLU A 237 11.45 12.05 9.59
N ARG A 238 12.55 11.46 10.11
CA ARG A 238 13.95 11.88 9.89
C ARG A 238 14.84 10.68 9.59
N PRO A 239 16.02 10.91 8.95
CA PRO A 239 16.98 9.84 8.63
C PRO A 239 17.65 9.24 9.88
N GLU A 240 17.74 9.96 11.01
CA GLU A 240 18.48 9.55 12.20
C GLU A 240 17.84 8.32 12.89
N PRO A 241 18.65 7.48 13.57
CA PRO A 241 18.15 6.42 14.43
C PRO A 241 17.17 6.95 15.50
N GLY A 242 16.16 6.14 15.86
CA GLY A 242 15.13 6.56 16.82
C GLY A 242 14.12 7.57 16.29
N SER A 243 14.16 7.89 14.98
CA SER A 243 13.16 8.75 14.36
C SER A 243 11.77 8.14 14.45
N PRO A 244 10.73 8.94 14.77
CA PRO A 244 9.34 8.48 14.76
C PRO A 244 8.92 7.92 13.39
N LEU A 245 8.13 6.84 13.42
CA LEU A 245 7.47 6.30 12.26
C LEU A 245 6.07 6.89 12.15
N LYS A 246 5.75 7.54 11.03
CA LYS A 246 4.48 8.21 10.78
C LYS A 246 3.72 7.57 9.63
N ALA A 247 2.42 7.34 9.84
CA ALA A 247 1.51 6.92 8.77
C ALA A 247 1.21 8.07 7.82
N THR A 248 1.12 7.75 6.54
CA THR A 248 0.78 8.66 5.44
C THR A 248 -0.34 8.07 4.60
N ASP A 249 -0.85 8.83 3.65
CA ASP A 249 -1.84 8.41 2.64
C ASP A 249 -3.17 7.88 3.19
N PHE A 250 -4.02 8.81 3.60
CA PHE A 250 -5.39 8.56 4.09
C PHE A 250 -6.45 8.55 2.97
N GLY A 251 -6.05 8.43 1.70
CA GLY A 251 -6.94 8.43 0.55
C GLY A 251 -7.97 7.29 0.50
N LEU A 252 -7.72 6.20 1.25
CA LEU A 252 -8.68 5.11 1.44
C LEU A 252 -9.33 5.11 2.83
N ALA A 253 -8.87 5.92 3.76
CA ALA A 253 -9.46 5.98 5.10
C ALA A 253 -10.93 6.45 5.06
N GLY A 254 -11.68 6.16 6.09
CA GLY A 254 -13.08 6.54 6.16
C GLY A 254 -13.57 6.71 7.58
N LEU A 255 -14.66 7.49 7.72
CA LEU A 255 -15.36 7.61 8.99
C LEU A 255 -16.22 6.35 9.19
N ILE A 256 -16.29 5.88 10.42
CA ILE A 256 -17.11 4.75 10.82
C ILE A 256 -17.75 5.04 12.18
N LYS A 257 -19.03 4.73 12.32
CA LYS A 257 -19.75 4.82 13.59
C LYS A 257 -19.59 3.51 14.38
N PRO A 258 -19.72 3.56 15.72
CA PRO A 258 -19.75 2.32 16.51
C PRO A 258 -20.82 1.34 16.00
N GLY A 259 -20.42 0.10 15.72
CA GLY A 259 -21.30 -0.95 15.21
C GLY A 259 -21.63 -0.87 13.71
N GLU A 260 -21.19 0.18 13.02
CA GLU A 260 -21.37 0.28 11.57
C GLU A 260 -20.49 -0.75 10.85
N ARG A 261 -21.03 -1.32 9.74
CA ARG A 261 -20.31 -2.25 8.88
C ARG A 261 -20.17 -1.68 7.49
N LEU A 262 -18.98 -1.83 6.92
CA LEU A 262 -18.67 -1.35 5.58
C LEU A 262 -18.71 -2.53 4.60
N ALA A 263 -19.19 -2.26 3.36
CA ALA A 263 -19.34 -3.27 2.33
C ALA A 263 -18.36 -3.10 1.15
N ARG A 264 -17.73 -1.93 1.02
CA ARG A 264 -16.84 -1.69 -0.10
C ARG A 264 -15.47 -2.31 0.13
N ARG A 265 -15.07 -3.26 -0.72
CA ARG A 265 -13.72 -3.82 -0.73
C ARG A 265 -12.70 -2.76 -1.22
N CYS A 266 -11.73 -2.42 -0.42
CA CYS A 266 -10.63 -1.52 -0.75
C CYS A 266 -9.38 -1.88 0.05
N GLY A 267 -8.24 -1.33 -0.34
CA GLY A 267 -6.92 -1.61 0.25
C GLY A 267 -6.05 -2.49 -0.64
N THR A 268 -4.89 -2.84 -0.15
CA THR A 268 -3.90 -3.66 -0.86
C THR A 268 -4.17 -5.15 -0.62
N PRO A 269 -4.41 -5.98 -1.67
CA PRO A 269 -4.89 -7.36 -1.54
C PRO A 269 -4.17 -8.22 -0.50
N SER A 270 -2.85 -8.21 -0.46
CA SER A 270 -2.06 -9.04 0.46
C SER A 270 -2.19 -8.67 1.94
N TYR A 271 -2.74 -7.51 2.26
CA TYR A 271 -2.96 -7.01 3.62
C TYR A 271 -4.44 -6.97 4.02
N MET A 272 -5.36 -7.28 3.08
CA MET A 272 -6.79 -7.27 3.35
C MET A 272 -7.20 -8.34 4.36
N ALA A 273 -8.12 -8.00 5.25
CA ALA A 273 -8.74 -8.95 6.16
C ALA A 273 -9.79 -9.83 5.45
N PRO A 274 -10.07 -11.05 5.95
CA PRO A 274 -11.10 -11.93 5.41
C PRO A 274 -12.47 -11.24 5.27
N GLU A 275 -12.87 -10.48 6.26
CA GLU A 275 -14.16 -9.77 6.29
C GLU A 275 -14.22 -8.59 5.29
N VAL A 276 -13.07 -8.00 4.89
CA VAL A 276 -13.01 -7.01 3.79
C VAL A 276 -13.28 -7.70 2.45
N ILE A 277 -12.72 -8.90 2.24
CA ILE A 277 -12.98 -9.71 1.06
C ILE A 277 -14.47 -10.06 1.00
N ASN A 278 -15.07 -10.41 2.14
CA ASN A 278 -16.49 -10.75 2.31
C ASN A 278 -17.42 -9.54 2.36
N ARG A 279 -16.90 -8.31 2.28
CA ARG A 279 -17.67 -7.06 2.20
C ARG A 279 -18.58 -6.80 3.41
N ASN A 280 -18.13 -7.17 4.60
CA ASN A 280 -18.84 -6.92 5.86
C ASN A 280 -17.83 -6.71 6.99
N TYR A 281 -17.28 -5.52 7.14
CA TYR A 281 -16.16 -5.24 8.02
C TYR A 281 -16.28 -3.92 8.77
N GLY A 282 -15.56 -3.81 9.87
CA GLY A 282 -15.36 -2.63 10.68
C GLY A 282 -13.88 -2.37 10.95
N GLU A 283 -13.58 -1.66 12.02
CA GLU A 283 -12.20 -1.25 12.39
C GLU A 283 -11.25 -2.41 12.68
N GLU A 284 -11.78 -3.59 13.03
CA GLU A 284 -11.00 -4.79 13.28
C GLU A 284 -10.19 -5.25 12.04
N ALA A 285 -10.60 -4.82 10.85
CA ALA A 285 -9.88 -5.10 9.60
C ALA A 285 -8.47 -4.47 9.59
N ASP A 286 -8.30 -3.29 10.19
CA ASP A 286 -6.99 -2.64 10.32
C ASP A 286 -6.06 -3.46 11.21
N VAL A 287 -6.58 -4.12 12.25
CA VAL A 287 -5.78 -4.97 13.16
C VAL A 287 -5.24 -6.20 12.44
N TRP A 288 -6.03 -6.81 11.57
CA TRP A 288 -5.54 -7.87 10.68
C TRP A 288 -4.36 -7.37 9.82
N SER A 289 -4.51 -6.22 9.20
CA SER A 289 -3.44 -5.62 8.38
C SER A 289 -2.18 -5.32 9.19
N CYS A 290 -2.30 -4.87 10.46
CA CYS A 290 -1.18 -4.75 11.40
C CYS A 290 -0.51 -6.13 11.65
N GLY A 291 -1.30 -7.20 11.78
CA GLY A 291 -0.81 -8.57 11.93
C GLY A 291 -0.01 -9.03 10.72
N VAL A 292 -0.49 -8.74 9.50
CA VAL A 292 0.24 -9.03 8.25
C VAL A 292 1.57 -8.27 8.19
N VAL A 293 1.58 -6.98 8.58
CA VAL A 293 2.82 -6.19 8.68
C VAL A 293 3.77 -6.80 9.72
N ALA A 294 3.28 -7.19 10.89
CA ALA A 294 4.08 -7.84 11.92
C ALA A 294 4.69 -9.16 11.42
N TYR A 295 3.87 -10.02 10.80
CA TYR A 295 4.35 -11.26 10.18
C TYR A 295 5.47 -10.97 9.17
N GLN A 296 5.27 -9.98 8.30
CA GLN A 296 6.27 -9.59 7.30
C GLN A 296 7.55 -9.08 7.92
N LEU A 297 7.49 -8.27 8.97
CA LEU A 297 8.65 -7.72 9.67
C LEU A 297 9.51 -8.82 10.32
N VAL A 298 8.90 -9.85 10.88
CA VAL A 298 9.64 -10.93 11.57
C VAL A 298 10.08 -12.06 10.64
N THR A 299 9.45 -12.23 9.46
CA THR A 299 9.78 -13.33 8.52
C THR A 299 10.41 -12.88 7.21
N GLY A 300 10.24 -11.61 6.85
CA GLY A 300 10.59 -11.09 5.52
C GLY A 300 9.67 -11.59 4.40
N ARG A 301 8.50 -12.18 4.73
CA ARG A 301 7.57 -12.78 3.77
C ARG A 301 6.14 -12.33 4.07
N LEU A 302 5.29 -12.31 3.05
CA LEU A 302 3.85 -12.21 3.25
C LEU A 302 3.28 -13.57 3.67
N PRO A 303 2.29 -13.62 4.59
CA PRO A 303 1.69 -14.88 5.05
C PRO A 303 0.89 -15.59 3.96
N PHE A 304 0.28 -14.82 3.07
CA PHE A 304 -0.56 -15.32 1.98
C PHE A 304 -0.07 -14.80 0.64
N VAL A 305 0.24 -15.72 -0.26
CA VAL A 305 0.74 -15.43 -1.61
C VAL A 305 0.12 -16.40 -2.60
N ASP A 306 0.06 -16.01 -3.87
CA ASP A 306 -0.28 -16.94 -4.94
C ASP A 306 0.87 -17.94 -5.12
N LYS A 307 0.61 -19.20 -4.78
CA LYS A 307 1.57 -20.33 -4.92
C LYS A 307 1.35 -21.13 -6.21
N VAL A 308 0.27 -20.84 -6.93
CA VAL A 308 -0.20 -21.65 -8.06
C VAL A 308 0.23 -21.05 -9.38
N ASN A 309 0.19 -19.75 -9.53
CA ASN A 309 0.46 -19.07 -10.78
C ASN A 309 1.84 -18.43 -10.79
N GLN A 310 2.51 -18.48 -11.96
CA GLN A 310 3.77 -17.75 -12.16
C GLN A 310 3.59 -16.23 -12.07
N ARG A 311 2.37 -15.72 -12.26
CA ARG A 311 1.97 -14.31 -12.10
C ARG A 311 1.02 -14.18 -10.93
N PRO A 312 1.28 -13.28 -9.96
CA PRO A 312 0.39 -13.09 -8.81
C PRO A 312 -1.04 -12.77 -9.25
N ASN A 313 -1.99 -13.59 -8.78
CA ASN A 313 -3.41 -13.41 -9.02
C ASN A 313 -4.11 -13.04 -7.72
N ALA A 314 -4.79 -11.90 -7.69
CA ALA A 314 -5.50 -11.45 -6.50
C ALA A 314 -6.57 -12.46 -6.02
N LYS A 315 -7.20 -13.21 -6.92
CA LYS A 315 -8.19 -14.24 -6.55
C LYS A 315 -7.56 -15.34 -5.70
N GLU A 316 -6.35 -15.80 -6.08
CA GLU A 316 -5.63 -16.84 -5.32
C GLU A 316 -5.12 -16.32 -3.98
N VAL A 317 -4.67 -15.06 -3.92
CA VAL A 317 -4.33 -14.40 -2.65
C VAL A 317 -5.56 -14.33 -1.74
N PHE A 318 -6.73 -13.96 -2.27
CA PHE A 318 -7.99 -13.92 -1.49
C PHE A 318 -8.41 -15.30 -1.02
N ARG A 319 -8.30 -16.34 -1.88
CA ARG A 319 -8.54 -17.73 -1.45
C ARG A 319 -7.61 -18.12 -0.30
N ALA A 320 -6.31 -17.85 -0.44
CA ALA A 320 -5.33 -18.17 0.60
C ALA A 320 -5.62 -17.44 1.93
N ILE A 321 -6.04 -16.16 1.89
CA ILE A 321 -6.44 -15.41 3.08
C ILE A 321 -7.66 -16.07 3.77
N LEU A 322 -8.64 -16.54 2.99
CA LEU A 322 -9.85 -17.14 3.52
C LEU A 322 -9.63 -18.55 4.05
N GLU A 323 -8.78 -19.36 3.41
CA GLU A 323 -8.74 -20.81 3.57
C GLU A 323 -7.42 -21.35 4.15
N ASP A 324 -6.25 -20.80 3.71
CA ASP A 324 -4.96 -21.40 4.06
C ASP A 324 -4.60 -21.11 5.53
N PRO A 325 -4.01 -22.07 6.27
CA PRO A 325 -3.51 -21.82 7.62
C PRO A 325 -2.34 -20.82 7.58
N ILE A 326 -2.20 -20.03 8.65
CA ILE A 326 -1.04 -19.18 8.86
C ILE A 326 0.16 -20.09 9.17
N ASP A 327 1.26 -19.90 8.45
CA ASP A 327 2.48 -20.66 8.69
C ASP A 327 3.26 -20.08 9.87
N PHE A 328 3.24 -20.79 10.99
CA PHE A 328 4.05 -20.53 12.18
C PHE A 328 5.13 -21.60 12.41
N LYS A 329 5.42 -22.45 11.40
CA LYS A 329 6.36 -23.58 11.52
C LYS A 329 7.68 -23.36 10.75
N THR A 330 7.60 -22.67 9.61
CA THR A 330 8.77 -22.41 8.77
C THR A 330 9.66 -21.34 9.40
N GLU A 331 10.99 -21.49 9.25
CA GLU A 331 11.95 -20.47 9.68
C GLU A 331 11.55 -19.05 9.22
N PRO A 332 11.65 -18.04 10.12
CA PRO A 332 12.33 -18.06 11.43
C PRO A 332 11.42 -18.36 12.65
N TRP A 333 10.16 -18.77 12.48
CA TRP A 333 9.17 -18.93 13.57
C TRP A 333 9.63 -19.78 14.75
N PRO A 334 10.37 -20.91 14.56
CA PRO A 334 10.89 -21.69 15.69
C PRO A 334 11.90 -20.94 16.58
N GLN A 335 12.53 -19.89 16.03
CA GLN A 335 13.55 -19.07 16.71
C GLN A 335 12.94 -17.82 17.37
N LEU A 336 11.70 -17.45 17.04
CA LEU A 336 11.01 -16.30 17.60
C LEU A 336 10.34 -16.65 18.94
N SER A 337 10.14 -15.63 19.77
CA SER A 337 9.48 -15.79 21.07
C SER A 337 8.03 -16.33 20.94
N GLY A 338 7.56 -16.99 21.99
CA GLY A 338 6.17 -17.42 22.09
C GLY A 338 5.21 -16.24 22.05
N GLU A 339 5.59 -15.13 22.67
CA GLU A 339 4.82 -13.88 22.74
C GLU A 339 4.68 -13.23 21.34
N CYS A 340 5.74 -13.27 20.52
CA CYS A 340 5.67 -12.80 19.13
C CYS A 340 4.61 -13.58 18.36
N ARG A 341 4.69 -14.91 18.42
CA ARG A 341 3.75 -15.81 17.74
C ARG A 341 2.31 -15.62 18.22
N ASP A 342 2.13 -15.48 19.54
CA ASP A 342 0.82 -15.28 20.16
C ASP A 342 0.17 -13.97 19.69
N LEU A 343 0.90 -12.84 19.72
CA LEU A 343 0.34 -11.57 19.27
C LEU A 343 0.02 -11.58 17.77
N VAL A 344 0.91 -12.08 16.93
CA VAL A 344 0.65 -12.17 15.48
C VAL A 344 -0.56 -13.04 15.22
N GLY A 345 -0.70 -14.18 15.91
CA GLY A 345 -1.88 -15.06 15.82
C GLY A 345 -3.16 -14.35 16.23
N LYS A 346 -3.16 -13.62 17.35
CA LYS A 346 -4.33 -12.87 17.85
C LYS A 346 -4.74 -11.71 16.91
N MET A 347 -3.78 -11.04 16.27
CA MET A 347 -4.06 -10.00 15.28
C MET A 347 -4.60 -10.59 13.98
N MET A 348 -4.14 -11.79 13.60
CA MET A 348 -4.58 -12.49 12.38
C MET A 348 -5.65 -13.54 12.64
N GLU A 349 -6.41 -13.44 13.73
CA GLU A 349 -7.62 -14.23 13.96
C GLU A 349 -8.65 -13.92 12.88
N ARG A 350 -9.17 -14.98 12.21
CA ARG A 350 -10.12 -14.82 11.11
C ARG A 350 -11.50 -14.37 11.55
N ASP A 351 -11.93 -14.82 12.72
CA ASP A 351 -13.18 -14.35 13.32
C ASP A 351 -12.98 -12.92 13.86
N PRO A 352 -13.54 -11.87 13.23
CA PRO A 352 -13.33 -10.50 13.66
C PRO A 352 -13.85 -10.23 15.08
N ALA A 353 -14.81 -11.01 15.56
CA ALA A 353 -15.33 -10.89 16.93
C ALA A 353 -14.36 -11.42 18.01
N LYS A 354 -13.45 -12.32 17.62
CA LYS A 354 -12.41 -12.89 18.52
C LYS A 354 -11.07 -12.18 18.36
N ARG A 355 -10.90 -11.43 17.29
CA ARG A 355 -9.65 -10.71 17.00
C ARG A 355 -9.37 -9.68 18.08
N ILE A 356 -8.11 -9.60 18.53
CA ILE A 356 -7.67 -8.61 19.49
C ILE A 356 -7.90 -7.19 18.93
N THR A 357 -8.30 -6.23 19.78
CA THR A 357 -8.39 -4.82 19.37
C THR A 357 -7.01 -4.17 19.28
N ALA A 358 -6.86 -3.10 18.49
CA ALA A 358 -5.58 -2.37 18.41
C ALA A 358 -5.10 -1.87 19.78
N ARG A 359 -6.04 -1.42 20.64
CA ARG A 359 -5.75 -0.97 21.99
C ARG A 359 -5.25 -2.11 22.90
N ALA A 360 -5.90 -3.27 22.84
CA ALA A 360 -5.49 -4.43 23.61
C ALA A 360 -4.15 -4.99 23.11
N ALA A 361 -3.91 -5.00 21.80
CA ALA A 361 -2.66 -5.42 21.19
C ALA A 361 -1.47 -4.59 21.68
N LEU A 362 -1.64 -3.27 21.85
CA LEU A 362 -0.61 -2.38 22.41
C LEU A 362 -0.21 -2.72 23.85
N LEU A 363 -1.05 -3.41 24.60
CA LEU A 363 -0.78 -3.85 25.97
C LEU A 363 -0.21 -5.29 26.03
N HIS A 364 -0.02 -5.95 24.89
CA HIS A 364 0.45 -7.32 24.82
C HIS A 364 1.91 -7.43 25.31
N PRO A 365 2.30 -8.50 26.06
CA PRO A 365 3.64 -8.68 26.60
C PRO A 365 4.76 -8.52 25.57
N TRP A 366 4.58 -9.05 24.35
CA TRP A 366 5.56 -8.90 23.28
C TRP A 366 5.95 -7.44 23.00
N LEU A 367 4.98 -6.52 23.07
CA LEU A 367 5.23 -5.10 22.85
C LEU A 367 5.65 -4.35 24.12
N GLN A 368 5.61 -4.98 25.29
CA GLN A 368 6.05 -4.37 26.57
C GLN A 368 7.49 -4.75 26.93
N GLN A 369 8.10 -5.73 26.24
CA GLN A 369 9.48 -6.12 26.46
C GLN A 369 10.44 -4.95 26.23
N THR A 370 11.41 -4.80 27.12
CA THR A 370 12.47 -3.82 26.96
C THR A 370 13.48 -4.28 25.90
N ALA A 371 14.14 -3.34 25.23
CA ALA A 371 15.19 -3.62 24.25
C ALA A 371 16.35 -4.49 24.82
N ALA A 372 16.46 -4.60 26.14
CA ALA A 372 17.46 -5.44 26.81
C ALA A 372 17.09 -6.94 26.81
N GLU A 373 15.78 -7.26 26.82
CA GLU A 373 15.28 -8.63 26.96
C GLU A 373 15.12 -9.34 25.59
N ALA A 374 14.91 -8.62 24.51
CA ALA A 374 14.60 -9.16 23.19
C ALA A 374 15.75 -9.02 22.17
N LYS A 375 17.00 -9.26 22.60
CA LYS A 375 18.21 -9.10 21.76
C LYS A 375 18.48 -10.24 20.78
N GLN A 376 17.57 -11.20 20.60
CA GLN A 376 17.82 -12.24 19.60
C GLN A 376 17.81 -11.63 18.19
N PRO A 377 18.93 -11.71 17.45
CA PRO A 377 18.98 -11.18 16.10
C PRO A 377 18.06 -12.01 15.18
N ILE A 378 17.21 -11.33 14.45
CA ILE A 378 16.48 -11.94 13.35
C ILE A 378 17.49 -12.23 12.24
N GLY A 379 17.56 -13.48 11.76
CA GLY A 379 18.61 -13.94 10.84
C GLY A 379 18.73 -13.07 9.58
N GLY A 380 19.96 -12.88 9.08
CA GLY A 380 20.28 -12.05 7.92
C GLY A 380 19.48 -12.36 6.65
N GLN A 381 18.94 -13.58 6.53
CA GLN A 381 18.03 -13.95 5.44
C GLN A 381 16.70 -13.20 5.49
N VAL A 382 16.19 -12.85 6.68
CA VAL A 382 14.96 -12.05 6.83
C VAL A 382 15.23 -10.64 6.34
N VAL A 383 16.33 -10.03 6.77
CA VAL A 383 16.75 -8.70 6.31
C VAL A 383 16.89 -8.65 4.79
N ALA A 384 17.55 -9.64 4.20
CA ALA A 384 17.70 -9.74 2.74
C ALA A 384 16.35 -9.85 2.00
N ARG A 385 15.37 -10.55 2.59
CA ARG A 385 14.00 -10.65 2.03
C ARG A 385 13.25 -9.32 2.14
N LEU A 386 13.33 -8.63 3.28
CA LEU A 386 12.70 -7.32 3.48
C LEU A 386 13.26 -6.29 2.49
N GLN A 387 14.56 -6.29 2.27
CA GLN A 387 15.20 -5.42 1.26
C GLN A 387 14.73 -5.72 -0.15
N ARG A 388 14.72 -7.00 -0.53
CA ARG A 388 14.21 -7.40 -1.84
C ARG A 388 12.75 -6.98 -2.02
N PHE A 389 11.93 -7.09 -0.96
CA PHE A 389 10.54 -6.65 -0.99
C PHE A 389 10.42 -5.14 -1.18
N SER A 390 11.28 -4.33 -0.55
CA SER A 390 11.28 -2.87 -0.68
C SER A 390 11.61 -2.41 -2.12
N THR A 391 12.50 -3.14 -2.82
CA THR A 391 12.80 -2.86 -4.24
C THR A 391 11.64 -3.20 -5.17
N TYR A 392 10.80 -4.19 -4.82
CA TYR A 392 9.59 -4.51 -5.60
C TYR A 392 8.46 -3.48 -5.41
N GLY A 393 8.53 -2.56 -4.46
CA GLY A 393 7.48 -1.57 -4.19
C GLY A 393 7.08 -0.74 -5.41
N LEU A 394 8.04 -0.31 -6.22
CA LEU A 394 7.80 0.46 -7.46
C LEU A 394 7.11 -0.38 -8.56
N LEU A 395 7.54 -1.62 -8.76
CA LEU A 395 6.93 -2.55 -9.72
C LEU A 395 5.53 -3.01 -9.28
N LYS A 396 5.32 -3.25 -7.97
CA LYS A 396 3.99 -3.57 -7.43
C LYS A 396 3.00 -2.42 -7.57
N ARG A 397 3.43 -1.17 -7.45
CA ARG A 397 2.59 0.00 -7.76
C ARG A 397 2.09 -0.04 -9.21
N SER A 398 2.90 -0.57 -10.14
CA SER A 398 2.52 -0.71 -11.56
C SER A 398 1.56 -1.89 -11.80
N VAL A 399 1.78 -3.04 -11.16
CA VAL A 399 0.92 -4.23 -11.31
C VAL A 399 -0.45 -4.04 -10.63
N LEU A 400 -0.49 -3.43 -9.45
CA LEU A 400 -1.74 -3.09 -8.76
C LEU A 400 -2.53 -1.98 -9.47
N ARG A 401 -1.87 -1.16 -10.31
CA ARG A 401 -2.53 -0.22 -11.23
C ARG A 401 -3.26 -0.92 -12.38
N LEU A 402 -2.86 -2.13 -12.72
CA LEU A 402 -3.48 -2.94 -13.78
C LEU A 402 -4.65 -3.80 -13.28
N LEU A 403 -4.76 -4.01 -11.97
CA LEU A 403 -5.85 -4.75 -11.32
C LEU A 403 -6.95 -3.81 -10.81
N GLY A 404 -7.13 -2.67 -11.49
CA GLY A 404 -8.18 -1.71 -11.18
C GLY A 404 -9.55 -2.37 -10.99
N ASP A 405 -10.21 -1.94 -9.91
CA ASP A 405 -11.60 -2.12 -9.41
C ASP A 405 -12.35 -3.42 -9.75
#